data_73108fe71b23239859fbb0eb64a201c3
#
_entry.id   73108fe71b23239859fbb0eb64a201c3
#
_cell.length_a   1.000
_cell.length_b   1.000
_cell.length_c   1.000
_cell.angle_alpha   90.00
_cell.angle_beta   90.00
_cell.angle_gamma   90.00
#
_symmetry.space_group_name_H-M   'P 1'
#
loop_
_entity.id
_entity.type
_entity.pdbx_description
1 polymer ?
#
loop_
_entity_poly.entity_id
_entity_poly.type
_entity_poly.pdbx_seq_one_letter_code
_entity_poly.pdbx_strand_id
1 'polypeptide(L)'
;MDQTQSVPGGIGQRLRELRLKRGLNQQDLASEDISVSYVSLIETGKRAPSEAVLKSLAERVGCSVEYLRTGHDDATIKELELKVAFGDMALRNGSNGEALQSFSEALASAPLLSDAMVHRARLGQALAFEKLGRLEAAIQLLTTLFEDPAMVAGSAQWAQLAVALCRCYRESGDHVMSVEVGERAMRKLDALGLDVTDDHIQLGATLIGCYRERGDLGQANLVAARLLVVAEQTGSRVARGSVYWNAALVAKSRGRVDEALGLTERALMMMAETDNVRHMALLKGVYGRLILETDPPDLERARTLLDESQLGLLEAGTATEQAWSETSLAQLDIQLGRFDEAAAHANRALGLLRAEPRFDAAKARVLLAEAQFFGGDQDSGVATLHAVERQLGQLAANRGAAEVWRQVGDLWQRFGRPDEAMSAYQRALTSVGLRALPSAAEASSSRQVSQ
;
A
#
# COMPACT_ATOMS: atom_id res chain seq x y z
N MET A 1 29.15 -28.35 23.15
CA MET A 1 30.19 -27.87 22.19
C MET A 1 29.69 -26.52 21.69
N ASP A 2 30.17 -25.51 22.39
CA ASP A 2 29.77 -24.11 22.27
C ASP A 2 30.55 -23.47 21.13
N GLN A 3 29.90 -23.19 20.00
CA GLN A 3 30.49 -22.41 18.93
C GLN A 3 30.04 -20.96 19.06
N THR A 4 30.65 -20.24 20.01
CA THR A 4 30.67 -18.77 20.00
C THR A 4 31.48 -18.32 18.78
N GLN A 5 30.80 -17.90 17.72
CA GLN A 5 31.43 -17.18 16.61
C GLN A 5 32.01 -15.87 17.17
N SER A 6 33.33 -15.83 17.28
CA SER A 6 34.08 -14.64 17.69
C SER A 6 33.92 -13.54 16.63
N VAL A 7 33.23 -12.48 16.99
CA VAL A 7 33.27 -11.20 16.24
C VAL A 7 34.73 -10.75 16.22
N PRO A 8 35.29 -10.40 15.03
CA PRO A 8 36.70 -9.97 14.94
C PRO A 8 36.89 -8.66 15.72
N GLY A 9 37.73 -8.67 16.76
CA GLY A 9 38.11 -7.54 17.56
C GLY A 9 37.35 -7.38 18.87
N GLY A 10 37.67 -8.19 19.88
CA GLY A 10 37.17 -7.97 21.24
C GLY A 10 37.64 -6.62 21.82
N ILE A 11 36.99 -6.13 22.89
CA ILE A 11 37.27 -4.86 23.60
C ILE A 11 38.78 -4.63 23.76
N GLY A 12 39.52 -5.68 24.14
CA GLY A 12 40.99 -5.60 24.36
C GLY A 12 41.76 -5.32 23.07
N GLN A 13 41.38 -5.94 21.97
CA GLN A 13 42.02 -5.71 20.68
C GLN A 13 41.79 -4.28 20.18
N ARG A 14 40.56 -3.77 20.25
CA ARG A 14 40.23 -2.39 19.88
C ARG A 14 40.94 -1.36 20.76
N LEU A 15 40.97 -1.62 22.06
CA LEU A 15 41.77 -0.80 22.98
C LEU A 15 43.25 -0.72 22.56
N ARG A 16 43.88 -1.87 22.26
CA ARG A 16 45.27 -1.95 21.82
C ARG A 16 45.48 -1.22 20.50
N GLU A 17 44.61 -1.43 19.52
CA GLU A 17 44.72 -0.77 18.20
C GLU A 17 44.63 0.77 18.32
N LEU A 18 43.66 1.30 19.09
CA LEU A 18 43.55 2.74 19.35
C LEU A 18 44.75 3.30 20.09
N ARG A 19 45.18 2.60 21.14
CA ARG A 19 46.38 3.01 21.91
C ARG A 19 47.57 3.14 21.00
N LEU A 20 47.86 2.14 20.18
CA LEU A 20 48.98 2.15 19.23
C LEU A 20 48.84 3.25 18.18
N LYS A 21 47.63 3.43 17.61
CA LYS A 21 47.33 4.47 16.63
C LYS A 21 47.59 5.90 17.19
N ARG A 22 47.45 6.08 18.50
CA ARG A 22 47.67 7.36 19.20
C ARG A 22 49.06 7.46 19.79
N GLY A 23 49.94 6.48 19.56
CA GLY A 23 51.31 6.53 20.05
C GLY A 23 51.45 6.35 21.57
N LEU A 24 50.37 5.87 22.25
CA LEU A 24 50.37 5.63 23.68
C LEU A 24 50.95 4.26 24.04
N ASN A 25 51.64 4.22 25.24
CA ASN A 25 52.05 2.96 25.82
C ASN A 25 51.02 2.46 26.87
N GLN A 26 51.14 1.24 27.37
CA GLN A 26 50.23 0.70 28.36
C GLN A 26 50.27 1.43 29.69
N GLN A 27 51.37 2.10 30.00
CA GLN A 27 51.54 2.89 31.21
C GLN A 27 50.71 4.18 31.17
N ASP A 28 50.50 4.72 29.96
CA ASP A 28 49.65 5.92 29.76
C ASP A 28 48.18 5.65 30.01
N LEU A 29 47.76 4.38 29.93
CA LEU A 29 46.40 3.94 30.28
C LEU A 29 46.24 3.51 31.72
N ALA A 30 47.32 3.41 32.50
CA ALA A 30 47.26 3.05 33.92
C ALA A 30 46.79 4.23 34.78
N SER A 31 46.20 3.92 35.94
CA SER A 31 45.74 4.88 36.95
C SER A 31 45.92 4.28 38.36
N GLU A 32 45.53 5.05 39.41
CA GLU A 32 45.52 4.51 40.78
C GLU A 32 44.74 3.19 40.90
N ASP A 33 43.64 3.04 40.13
CA ASP A 33 42.77 1.90 40.14
C ASP A 33 43.07 0.86 39.03
N ILE A 34 43.91 1.18 38.05
CA ILE A 34 44.18 0.38 36.85
C ILE A 34 45.70 0.19 36.68
N SER A 35 46.20 -0.99 37.04
CA SER A 35 47.64 -1.32 36.84
C SER A 35 47.98 -1.59 35.38
N VAL A 36 49.23 -1.36 35.02
CA VAL A 36 49.78 -1.70 33.66
C VAL A 36 49.52 -3.17 33.31
N SER A 37 49.72 -4.06 34.29
CA SER A 37 49.44 -5.50 34.11
C SER A 37 47.97 -5.78 33.83
N TYR A 38 47.04 -5.02 34.44
CA TYR A 38 45.60 -5.17 34.19
C TYR A 38 45.22 -4.69 32.78
N VAL A 39 45.81 -3.58 32.30
CA VAL A 39 45.67 -3.15 30.91
C VAL A 39 46.11 -4.24 29.93
N SER A 40 47.28 -4.84 30.20
CA SER A 40 47.82 -5.91 29.37
C SER A 40 46.89 -7.15 29.33
N LEU A 41 46.28 -7.50 30.45
CA LEU A 41 45.31 -8.61 30.54
C LEU A 41 44.03 -8.33 29.76
N ILE A 42 43.55 -7.08 29.77
CA ILE A 42 42.41 -6.64 28.98
C ILE A 42 42.75 -6.69 27.48
N GLU A 43 43.88 -6.10 27.07
CA GLU A 43 44.32 -6.07 25.66
C GLU A 43 44.50 -7.47 25.07
N THR A 44 44.90 -8.45 25.89
CA THR A 44 45.08 -9.86 25.47
C THR A 44 43.79 -10.68 25.59
N GLY A 45 42.67 -10.07 26.00
CA GLY A 45 41.35 -10.74 26.15
C GLY A 45 41.28 -11.71 27.34
N LYS A 46 42.32 -11.74 28.20
CA LYS A 46 42.35 -12.62 29.38
C LYS A 46 41.50 -12.15 30.54
N ARG A 47 41.05 -10.90 30.52
CA ARG A 47 40.17 -10.33 31.54
C ARG A 47 39.23 -9.30 30.93
N ALA A 48 37.95 -9.39 31.28
CA ALA A 48 36.95 -8.40 30.91
C ALA A 48 37.00 -7.19 31.88
N PRO A 49 37.01 -5.95 31.39
CA PRO A 49 36.97 -4.76 32.24
C PRO A 49 35.56 -4.58 32.84
N SER A 50 35.51 -4.05 34.07
CA SER A 50 34.26 -3.53 34.63
C SER A 50 33.83 -2.24 33.92
N GLU A 51 32.57 -1.83 34.08
CA GLU A 51 32.03 -0.60 33.48
C GLU A 51 32.84 0.64 33.83
N ALA A 52 33.21 0.77 35.10
CA ALA A 52 34.04 1.90 35.59
C ALA A 52 35.44 1.90 34.93
N VAL A 53 36.07 0.71 34.82
CA VAL A 53 37.38 0.57 34.17
C VAL A 53 37.28 0.87 32.67
N LEU A 54 36.23 0.37 32.02
CA LEU A 54 36.00 0.62 30.61
C LEU A 54 35.83 2.10 30.28
N LYS A 55 35.09 2.84 31.14
CA LYS A 55 34.93 4.29 31.06
C LYS A 55 36.26 5.03 31.21
N SER A 56 37.05 4.71 32.22
CA SER A 56 38.36 5.29 32.45
C SER A 56 39.31 5.02 31.29
N LEU A 57 39.34 3.82 30.74
CA LEU A 57 40.16 3.48 29.58
C LEU A 57 39.71 4.20 28.32
N ALA A 58 38.40 4.33 28.09
CA ALA A 58 37.85 5.08 26.97
C ALA A 58 38.23 6.57 27.00
N GLU A 59 38.10 7.21 28.16
CA GLU A 59 38.54 8.60 28.37
C GLU A 59 40.03 8.79 28.10
N ARG A 60 40.88 7.89 28.57
CA ARG A 60 42.34 7.96 28.38
C ARG A 60 42.78 7.73 26.95
N VAL A 61 42.14 6.77 26.26
CA VAL A 61 42.39 6.55 24.83
C VAL A 61 41.68 7.61 23.99
N GLY A 62 40.72 8.37 24.55
CA GLY A 62 39.98 9.44 23.89
C GLY A 62 38.96 8.91 22.89
N CYS A 63 38.21 7.89 23.24
CA CYS A 63 37.09 7.35 22.46
C CYS A 63 35.84 7.18 23.35
N SER A 64 34.70 6.86 22.79
CA SER A 64 33.52 6.47 23.56
C SER A 64 33.64 5.06 24.13
N VAL A 65 32.94 4.79 25.24
CA VAL A 65 32.82 3.43 25.82
C VAL A 65 32.22 2.48 24.79
N GLU A 66 31.25 3.00 24.01
CA GLU A 66 30.55 2.24 22.99
C GLU A 66 31.49 1.84 21.84
N TYR A 67 32.40 2.71 21.45
CA TYR A 67 33.46 2.33 20.50
C TYR A 67 34.29 1.13 20.98
N LEU A 68 34.69 1.12 22.27
CA LEU A 68 35.43 -0.03 22.82
C LEU A 68 34.58 -1.31 22.84
N ARG A 69 33.27 -1.19 23.03
CA ARG A 69 32.33 -2.32 23.03
C ARG A 69 32.04 -2.86 21.64
N THR A 70 31.72 -1.96 20.70
CA THR A 70 31.16 -2.32 19.39
C THR A 70 32.14 -2.13 18.25
N GLY A 71 33.16 -1.30 18.42
CA GLY A 71 34.10 -0.90 17.36
C GLY A 71 33.59 0.29 16.54
N HIS A 72 32.46 0.88 16.93
CA HIS A 72 31.86 2.01 16.21
C HIS A 72 31.70 3.23 17.11
N ASP A 73 31.84 4.40 16.50
CA ASP A 73 31.72 5.67 17.17
C ASP A 73 30.25 6.07 17.33
N ASP A 74 29.90 6.76 18.42
CA ASP A 74 28.54 7.32 18.64
C ASP A 74 28.09 8.17 17.45
N ALA A 75 29.02 8.82 16.75
CA ALA A 75 28.73 9.56 15.53
C ALA A 75 28.21 8.66 14.41
N THR A 76 28.74 7.45 14.25
CA THR A 76 28.30 6.47 13.24
C THR A 76 26.88 5.97 13.57
N ILE A 77 26.61 5.67 14.83
CA ILE A 77 25.26 5.24 15.28
C ILE A 77 24.24 6.33 15.00
N LYS A 78 24.56 7.60 15.38
CA LYS A 78 23.70 8.75 15.11
C LYS A 78 23.47 8.99 13.62
N GLU A 79 24.48 8.78 12.78
CA GLU A 79 24.32 8.88 11.32
C GLU A 79 23.32 7.85 10.80
N LEU A 80 23.39 6.61 11.28
CA LEU A 80 22.43 5.56 10.91
C LEU A 80 21.02 5.87 11.40
N GLU A 81 20.87 6.38 12.62
CA GLU A 81 19.56 6.83 13.14
C GLU A 81 18.99 8.00 12.32
N LEU A 82 19.82 8.94 11.89
CA LEU A 82 19.42 10.02 10.99
C LEU A 82 19.00 9.50 9.61
N LYS A 83 19.66 8.46 9.07
CA LYS A 83 19.22 7.80 7.83
C LYS A 83 17.83 7.19 7.97
N VAL A 84 17.54 6.52 9.09
CA VAL A 84 16.18 6.00 9.35
C VAL A 84 15.16 7.14 9.43
N ALA A 85 15.48 8.22 10.15
CA ALA A 85 14.60 9.37 10.26
C ALA A 85 14.38 10.08 8.90
N PHE A 86 15.43 10.18 8.08
CA PHE A 86 15.32 10.70 6.71
C PHE A 86 14.44 9.80 5.83
N GLY A 87 14.60 8.47 5.93
CA GLY A 87 13.73 7.50 5.25
C GLY A 87 12.26 7.69 5.60
N ASP A 88 11.92 7.88 6.88
CA ASP A 88 10.55 8.17 7.32
C ASP A 88 10.02 9.49 6.76
N MET A 89 10.85 10.52 6.71
CA MET A 89 10.49 11.81 6.12
C MET A 89 10.25 11.67 4.61
N ALA A 90 11.14 10.96 3.90
CA ALA A 90 11.02 10.72 2.48
C ALA A 90 9.74 9.94 2.13
N LEU A 91 9.36 8.93 2.95
CA LEU A 91 8.08 8.23 2.81
C LEU A 91 6.86 9.16 2.94
N ARG A 92 6.88 10.06 3.95
CA ARG A 92 5.79 11.03 4.14
C ARG A 92 5.67 12.01 2.97
N ASN A 93 6.81 12.38 2.37
CA ASN A 93 6.88 13.30 1.24
C ASN A 93 6.69 12.61 -0.13
N GLY A 94 6.44 11.28 -0.16
CA GLY A 94 6.25 10.54 -1.41
C GLY A 94 7.53 10.21 -2.17
N SER A 95 8.73 10.57 -1.67
CA SER A 95 10.05 10.23 -2.24
C SER A 95 10.42 8.77 -1.95
N ASN A 96 9.57 7.83 -2.42
CA ASN A 96 9.63 6.42 -2.02
C ASN A 96 10.95 5.73 -2.40
N GLY A 97 11.61 6.15 -3.50
CA GLY A 97 12.92 5.64 -3.93
C GLY A 97 14.03 6.03 -2.96
N GLU A 98 14.06 7.30 -2.52
CA GLU A 98 15.01 7.81 -1.54
C GLU A 98 14.78 7.17 -0.16
N ALA A 99 13.51 6.99 0.22
CA ALA A 99 13.16 6.29 1.44
C ALA A 99 13.70 4.86 1.45
N LEU A 100 13.48 4.10 0.37
CA LEU A 100 13.99 2.74 0.23
C LEU A 100 15.52 2.68 0.32
N GLN A 101 16.20 3.60 -0.34
CA GLN A 101 17.66 3.70 -0.28
C GLN A 101 18.13 3.96 1.15
N SER A 102 17.57 4.96 1.83
CA SER A 102 17.96 5.34 3.19
C SER A 102 17.77 4.21 4.20
N PHE A 103 16.63 3.51 4.15
CA PHE A 103 16.40 2.35 5.01
C PHE A 103 17.35 1.20 4.68
N SER A 104 17.64 0.95 3.40
CA SER A 104 18.56 -0.11 2.99
C SER A 104 19.98 0.17 3.44
N GLU A 105 20.45 1.41 3.34
CA GLU A 105 21.76 1.82 3.84
C GLU A 105 21.86 1.69 5.37
N ALA A 106 20.82 2.11 6.12
CA ALA A 106 20.80 1.93 7.57
C ALA A 106 20.83 0.45 7.96
N LEU A 107 20.03 -0.39 7.29
CA LEU A 107 19.97 -1.83 7.55
C LEU A 107 21.23 -2.61 7.13
N ALA A 108 22.05 -2.08 6.22
CA ALA A 108 23.36 -2.68 5.91
C ALA A 108 24.29 -2.71 7.14
N SER A 109 24.03 -1.84 8.11
CA SER A 109 24.75 -1.79 9.39
C SER A 109 23.81 -2.09 10.59
N ALA A 110 22.82 -2.95 10.39
CA ALA A 110 21.80 -3.31 11.41
C ALA A 110 22.38 -3.69 12.79
N PRO A 111 23.54 -4.42 12.90
CA PRO A 111 24.11 -4.74 14.21
C PRO A 111 24.50 -3.53 15.07
N LEU A 112 24.56 -2.33 14.49
CA LEU A 112 24.87 -1.09 15.20
C LEU A 112 23.63 -0.35 15.68
N LEU A 113 22.46 -0.71 15.17
CA LEU A 113 21.19 -0.12 15.53
C LEU A 113 20.55 -0.90 16.67
N SER A 114 19.75 -0.22 17.48
CA SER A 114 18.88 -0.92 18.43
C SER A 114 17.82 -1.73 17.70
N ASP A 115 17.31 -2.80 18.35
CA ASP A 115 16.26 -3.64 17.78
C ASP A 115 15.04 -2.81 17.35
N ALA A 116 14.67 -1.80 18.13
CA ALA A 116 13.58 -0.88 17.80
C ALA A 116 13.84 -0.10 16.49
N MET A 117 15.09 0.37 16.27
CA MET A 117 15.47 1.07 15.05
C MET A 117 15.53 0.12 13.85
N VAL A 118 16.00 -1.10 14.03
CA VAL A 118 16.00 -2.15 12.99
C VAL A 118 14.57 -2.47 12.56
N HIS A 119 13.66 -2.68 13.52
CA HIS A 119 12.23 -2.90 13.22
C HIS A 119 11.60 -1.72 12.49
N ARG A 120 11.87 -0.49 12.94
CA ARG A 120 11.38 0.73 12.29
C ARG A 120 11.89 0.85 10.85
N ALA A 121 13.18 0.62 10.63
CA ALA A 121 13.80 0.65 9.31
C ALA A 121 13.25 -0.44 8.37
N ARG A 122 13.05 -1.67 8.88
CA ARG A 122 12.42 -2.76 8.12
C ARG A 122 10.97 -2.48 7.75
N LEU A 123 10.17 -1.94 8.68
CA LEU A 123 8.81 -1.51 8.38
C LEU A 123 8.80 -0.40 7.33
N GLY A 124 9.64 0.61 7.49
CA GLY A 124 9.80 1.68 6.50
C GLY A 124 10.21 1.17 5.13
N GLN A 125 11.15 0.23 5.06
CA GLN A 125 11.58 -0.42 3.82
C GLN A 125 10.41 -1.19 3.16
N ALA A 126 9.62 -1.92 3.94
CA ALA A 126 8.44 -2.64 3.44
C ALA A 126 7.38 -1.70 2.88
N LEU A 127 7.11 -0.59 3.56
CA LEU A 127 6.19 0.46 3.09
C LEU A 127 6.73 1.16 1.82
N ALA A 128 8.04 1.37 1.72
CA ALA A 128 8.66 1.89 0.50
C ALA A 128 8.49 0.91 -0.68
N PHE A 129 8.67 -0.40 -0.47
CA PHE A 129 8.37 -1.42 -1.48
C PHE A 129 6.91 -1.39 -1.92
N GLU A 130 5.95 -1.31 -0.98
CA GLU A 130 4.52 -1.15 -1.27
C GLU A 130 4.28 0.04 -2.21
N LYS A 131 4.82 1.23 -1.84
CA LYS A 131 4.62 2.46 -2.62
C LYS A 131 5.28 2.44 -4.00
N LEU A 132 6.34 1.66 -4.17
CA LEU A 132 7.03 1.45 -5.45
C LEU A 132 6.38 0.33 -6.29
N GLY A 133 5.31 -0.30 -5.81
CA GLY A 133 4.63 -1.41 -6.49
C GLY A 133 5.41 -2.73 -6.45
N ARG A 134 6.46 -2.84 -5.62
CA ARG A 134 7.23 -4.08 -5.42
C ARG A 134 6.52 -4.96 -4.39
N LEU A 135 5.30 -5.39 -4.72
CA LEU A 135 4.38 -6.00 -3.76
C LEU A 135 4.89 -7.31 -3.17
N GLU A 136 5.54 -8.16 -3.96
CA GLU A 136 6.10 -9.42 -3.46
C GLU A 136 7.15 -9.20 -2.37
N ALA A 137 8.09 -8.26 -2.59
CA ALA A 137 9.11 -7.92 -1.60
C ALA A 137 8.48 -7.29 -0.33
N ALA A 138 7.46 -6.45 -0.50
CA ALA A 138 6.71 -5.88 0.62
C ALA A 138 6.01 -6.96 1.43
N ILE A 139 5.27 -7.87 0.80
CA ILE A 139 4.54 -8.98 1.45
C ILE A 139 5.51 -9.87 2.22
N GLN A 140 6.63 -10.26 1.61
CA GLN A 140 7.62 -11.12 2.26
C GLN A 140 8.16 -10.47 3.54
N LEU A 141 8.56 -9.20 3.47
CA LEU A 141 9.13 -8.49 4.61
C LEU A 141 8.08 -8.21 5.69
N LEU A 142 6.88 -7.77 5.31
CA LEU A 142 5.75 -7.53 6.23
C LEU A 142 5.32 -8.81 6.94
N THR A 143 5.26 -9.95 6.23
CA THR A 143 4.92 -11.24 6.84
C THR A 143 5.96 -11.64 7.87
N THR A 144 7.25 -11.51 7.54
CA THR A 144 8.33 -11.80 8.49
C THR A 144 8.22 -10.96 9.76
N LEU A 145 7.91 -9.65 9.62
CA LEU A 145 7.73 -8.75 10.76
C LEU A 145 6.45 -9.04 11.56
N PHE A 146 5.36 -9.38 10.88
CA PHE A 146 4.06 -9.66 11.50
C PHE A 146 4.06 -10.96 12.31
N GLU A 147 4.87 -11.95 11.89
CA GLU A 147 5.02 -13.25 12.54
C GLU A 147 6.20 -13.31 13.51
N ASP A 148 6.95 -12.22 13.66
CA ASP A 148 8.08 -12.16 14.60
C ASP A 148 7.57 -12.39 16.05
N PRO A 149 8.08 -13.40 16.77
CA PRO A 149 7.70 -13.65 18.18
C PRO A 149 7.96 -12.47 19.12
N ALA A 150 8.89 -11.57 18.77
CA ALA A 150 9.16 -10.36 19.54
C ALA A 150 8.10 -9.26 19.31
N MET A 151 7.29 -9.36 18.26
CA MET A 151 6.23 -8.42 17.96
C MET A 151 5.03 -8.62 18.89
N VAL A 152 4.72 -7.60 19.69
CA VAL A 152 3.59 -7.65 20.63
C VAL A 152 2.29 -7.56 19.87
N ALA A 153 1.54 -8.66 19.81
CA ALA A 153 0.23 -8.70 19.19
C ALA A 153 -0.74 -7.70 19.84
N GLY A 154 -1.40 -6.89 19.03
CA GLY A 154 -2.29 -5.82 19.49
C GLY A 154 -1.59 -4.48 19.75
N SER A 155 -0.26 -4.40 19.60
CA SER A 155 0.43 -3.09 19.58
C SER A 155 0.09 -2.31 18.32
N ALA A 156 0.24 -0.98 18.35
CA ALA A 156 0.02 -0.12 17.19
C ALA A 156 0.88 -0.54 15.98
N GLN A 157 2.13 -0.94 16.20
CA GLN A 157 3.01 -1.46 15.14
C GLN A 157 2.47 -2.75 14.53
N TRP A 158 1.99 -3.68 15.34
CA TRP A 158 1.40 -4.92 14.87
C TRP A 158 0.14 -4.66 14.02
N ALA A 159 -0.72 -3.73 14.46
CA ALA A 159 -1.90 -3.32 13.69
C ALA A 159 -1.53 -2.67 12.35
N GLN A 160 -0.50 -1.82 12.32
CA GLN A 160 0.03 -1.23 11.08
C GLN A 160 0.55 -2.29 10.11
N LEU A 161 1.26 -3.32 10.60
CA LEU A 161 1.71 -4.44 9.78
C LEU A 161 0.53 -5.19 9.17
N ALA A 162 -0.52 -5.47 9.96
CA ALA A 162 -1.73 -6.13 9.48
C ALA A 162 -2.43 -5.31 8.37
N VAL A 163 -2.58 -4.01 8.58
CA VAL A 163 -3.15 -3.08 7.58
C VAL A 163 -2.32 -3.06 6.30
N ALA A 164 -0.99 -2.98 6.41
CA ALA A 164 -0.10 -2.97 5.25
C ALA A 164 -0.15 -4.29 4.48
N LEU A 165 -0.15 -5.44 5.17
CA LEU A 165 -0.32 -6.76 4.55
C LEU A 165 -1.64 -6.90 3.80
N CYS A 166 -2.76 -6.48 4.42
CA CYS A 166 -4.07 -6.50 3.76
C CYS A 166 -4.05 -5.68 2.47
N ARG A 167 -3.43 -4.50 2.49
CA ARG A 167 -3.31 -3.65 1.29
C ARG A 167 -2.44 -4.31 0.21
N CYS A 168 -1.25 -4.81 0.58
CA CYS A 168 -0.34 -5.46 -0.37
C CYS A 168 -0.97 -6.68 -1.04
N TYR A 169 -1.62 -7.57 -0.27
CA TYR A 169 -2.34 -8.72 -0.83
C TYR A 169 -3.51 -8.29 -1.74
N ARG A 170 -4.25 -7.26 -1.35
CA ARG A 170 -5.33 -6.71 -2.18
C ARG A 170 -4.79 -6.15 -3.50
N GLU A 171 -3.70 -5.39 -3.47
CA GLU A 171 -3.09 -4.79 -4.66
C GLU A 171 -2.41 -5.82 -5.56
N SER A 172 -1.89 -6.92 -5.01
CA SER A 172 -1.36 -8.05 -5.78
C SER A 172 -2.46 -8.91 -6.42
N GLY A 173 -3.73 -8.69 -6.05
CA GLY A 173 -4.88 -9.47 -6.53
C GLY A 173 -5.17 -10.72 -5.69
N ASP A 174 -4.41 -11.00 -4.64
CA ASP A 174 -4.69 -12.09 -3.70
C ASP A 174 -5.73 -11.63 -2.66
N HIS A 175 -6.98 -11.53 -3.12
CA HIS A 175 -8.11 -11.09 -2.30
C HIS A 175 -8.45 -12.09 -1.18
N VAL A 176 -8.06 -13.36 -1.33
CA VAL A 176 -8.28 -14.38 -0.30
C VAL A 176 -7.36 -14.10 0.89
N MET A 177 -6.07 -13.99 0.65
CA MET A 177 -5.09 -13.69 1.70
C MET A 177 -5.32 -12.32 2.33
N SER A 178 -5.75 -11.33 1.56
CA SER A 178 -6.03 -9.99 2.09
C SER A 178 -7.14 -10.02 3.16
N VAL A 179 -8.19 -10.82 2.94
CA VAL A 179 -9.28 -11.00 3.93
C VAL A 179 -8.84 -11.87 5.09
N GLU A 180 -8.15 -12.98 4.84
CA GLU A 180 -7.70 -13.91 5.89
C GLU A 180 -6.80 -13.21 6.93
N VAL A 181 -5.83 -12.42 6.47
CA VAL A 181 -4.96 -11.63 7.36
C VAL A 181 -5.77 -10.63 8.18
N GLY A 182 -6.69 -9.90 7.52
CA GLY A 182 -7.53 -8.90 8.17
C GLY A 182 -8.44 -9.52 9.24
N GLU A 183 -9.13 -10.62 8.92
CA GLU A 183 -9.99 -11.32 9.87
C GLU A 183 -9.21 -11.89 11.06
N ARG A 184 -8.03 -12.50 10.81
CA ARG A 184 -7.16 -13.02 11.86
C ARG A 184 -6.74 -11.90 12.81
N ALA A 185 -6.35 -10.76 12.26
CA ALA A 185 -5.93 -9.61 13.04
C ALA A 185 -7.09 -8.98 13.83
N MET A 186 -8.27 -8.82 13.22
CA MET A 186 -9.47 -8.34 13.90
C MET A 186 -9.85 -9.23 15.09
N ARG A 187 -9.95 -10.55 14.87
CA ARG A 187 -10.22 -11.50 15.95
C ARG A 187 -9.21 -11.42 17.09
N LYS A 188 -7.94 -11.13 16.78
CA LYS A 188 -6.91 -10.96 17.82
C LYS A 188 -7.11 -9.70 18.64
N LEU A 189 -7.46 -8.57 18.01
CA LEU A 189 -7.78 -7.33 18.71
C LEU A 189 -9.02 -7.48 19.58
N ASP A 190 -10.08 -8.11 19.05
CA ASP A 190 -11.31 -8.43 19.82
C ASP A 190 -11.00 -9.27 21.07
N ALA A 191 -10.19 -10.33 20.93
CA ALA A 191 -9.79 -11.19 22.03
C ALA A 191 -8.93 -10.49 23.10
N LEU A 192 -8.28 -9.37 22.74
CA LEU A 192 -7.50 -8.53 23.65
C LEU A 192 -8.33 -7.39 24.28
N GLY A 193 -9.61 -7.26 23.94
CA GLY A 193 -10.47 -6.15 24.38
C GLY A 193 -10.09 -4.81 23.77
N LEU A 194 -9.52 -4.81 22.56
CA LEU A 194 -9.08 -3.62 21.81
C LEU A 194 -10.06 -3.25 20.69
N ASP A 195 -11.30 -3.71 20.76
CA ASP A 195 -12.36 -3.56 19.78
C ASP A 195 -12.91 -2.13 19.60
N VAL A 196 -12.48 -1.19 20.45
CA VAL A 196 -12.85 0.24 20.40
C VAL A 196 -11.66 1.17 20.13
N THR A 197 -10.50 0.63 19.77
CA THR A 197 -9.30 1.43 19.48
C THR A 197 -9.30 1.96 18.05
N ASP A 198 -8.58 3.06 17.80
CA ASP A 198 -8.36 3.58 16.44
C ASP A 198 -7.70 2.53 15.53
N ASP A 199 -6.79 1.73 16.05
CA ASP A 199 -6.13 0.66 15.29
C ASP A 199 -7.11 -0.42 14.84
N HIS A 200 -8.06 -0.81 15.71
CA HIS A 200 -9.15 -1.72 15.37
C HIS A 200 -10.05 -1.13 14.28
N ILE A 201 -10.45 0.14 14.44
CA ILE A 201 -11.29 0.83 13.46
C ILE A 201 -10.59 0.93 12.11
N GLN A 202 -9.30 1.28 12.09
CA GLN A 202 -8.50 1.40 10.87
C GLN A 202 -8.30 0.06 10.16
N LEU A 203 -8.00 -0.99 10.92
CA LEU A 203 -7.89 -2.34 10.39
C LEU A 203 -9.22 -2.83 9.82
N GLY A 204 -10.32 -2.61 10.53
CA GLY A 204 -11.66 -2.95 10.07
C GLY A 204 -12.07 -2.17 8.82
N ALA A 205 -11.76 -0.87 8.74
CA ALA A 205 -11.95 -0.07 7.53
C ALA A 205 -11.17 -0.66 6.33
N THR A 206 -9.95 -1.13 6.56
CA THR A 206 -9.15 -1.82 5.52
C THR A 206 -9.79 -3.14 5.12
N LEU A 207 -10.26 -3.92 6.08
CA LEU A 207 -10.93 -5.21 5.84
C LEU A 207 -12.24 -5.05 5.05
N ILE A 208 -13.01 -3.97 5.26
CA ILE A 208 -14.17 -3.64 4.42
C ILE A 208 -13.76 -3.54 2.95
N GLY A 209 -12.64 -2.86 2.67
CA GLY A 209 -12.08 -2.77 1.31
C GLY A 209 -11.69 -4.14 0.75
N CYS A 210 -11.08 -5.01 1.56
CA CYS A 210 -10.70 -6.36 1.16
C CYS A 210 -11.92 -7.22 0.81
N TYR A 211 -12.96 -7.21 1.63
CA TYR A 211 -14.23 -7.90 1.32
C TYR A 211 -14.88 -7.39 0.03
N ARG A 212 -14.86 -6.06 -0.18
CA ARG A 212 -15.41 -5.45 -1.40
C ARG A 212 -14.68 -5.96 -2.65
N GLU A 213 -13.35 -6.00 -2.64
CA GLU A 213 -12.56 -6.47 -3.77
C GLU A 213 -12.73 -7.98 -4.00
N ARG A 214 -12.86 -8.78 -2.93
CA ARG A 214 -13.19 -10.21 -3.03
C ARG A 214 -14.61 -10.45 -3.55
N GLY A 215 -15.50 -9.46 -3.46
CA GLY A 215 -16.89 -9.55 -3.90
C GLY A 215 -17.89 -9.86 -2.78
N ASP A 216 -17.45 -9.99 -1.55
CA ASP A 216 -18.26 -10.29 -0.36
C ASP A 216 -18.98 -9.04 0.16
N LEU A 217 -19.81 -8.42 -0.67
CA LEU A 217 -20.48 -7.16 -0.34
C LEU A 217 -21.40 -7.25 0.88
N GLY A 218 -21.90 -8.44 1.19
CA GLY A 218 -22.69 -8.69 2.39
C GLY A 218 -21.86 -8.52 3.65
N GLN A 219 -20.69 -9.15 3.71
CA GLN A 219 -19.76 -9.03 4.83
C GLN A 219 -19.18 -7.62 4.93
N ALA A 220 -18.78 -7.03 3.80
CA ALA A 220 -18.32 -5.66 3.76
C ALA A 220 -19.33 -4.69 4.39
N ASN A 221 -20.62 -4.82 4.04
CA ASN A 221 -21.69 -3.99 4.57
C ASN A 221 -21.93 -4.23 6.08
N LEU A 222 -21.89 -5.49 6.53
CA LEU A 222 -22.08 -5.84 7.94
C LEU A 222 -20.98 -5.25 8.81
N VAL A 223 -19.71 -5.40 8.38
CA VAL A 223 -18.57 -4.84 9.11
C VAL A 223 -18.62 -3.32 9.09
N ALA A 224 -18.95 -2.69 7.93
CA ALA A 224 -19.11 -1.25 7.83
C ALA A 224 -20.16 -0.71 8.82
N ALA A 225 -21.34 -1.34 8.88
CA ALA A 225 -22.41 -0.91 9.78
C ALA A 225 -21.99 -0.99 11.26
N ARG A 226 -21.28 -2.03 11.67
CA ARG A 226 -20.74 -2.16 13.04
C ARG A 226 -19.68 -1.11 13.35
N LEU A 227 -18.73 -0.93 12.44
CA LEU A 227 -17.64 0.03 12.64
C LEU A 227 -18.11 1.48 12.63
N LEU A 228 -19.14 1.83 11.86
CA LEU A 228 -19.73 3.18 11.89
C LEU A 228 -20.21 3.52 13.30
N VAL A 229 -20.88 2.60 14.00
CA VAL A 229 -21.34 2.82 15.37
C VAL A 229 -20.16 3.02 16.33
N VAL A 230 -19.14 2.16 16.25
CA VAL A 230 -17.94 2.27 17.12
C VAL A 230 -17.16 3.55 16.81
N ALA A 231 -16.94 3.84 15.53
CA ALA A 231 -16.19 5.02 15.10
C ALA A 231 -16.85 6.35 15.51
N GLU A 232 -18.17 6.42 15.50
CA GLU A 232 -18.94 7.61 15.95
C GLU A 232 -18.75 7.86 17.45
N GLN A 233 -18.65 6.81 18.26
CA GLN A 233 -18.56 6.91 19.71
C GLN A 233 -17.14 7.17 20.21
N THR A 234 -16.13 6.58 19.59
CA THR A 234 -14.77 6.49 20.15
C THR A 234 -13.66 6.85 19.17
N GLY A 235 -13.92 6.78 17.87
CA GLY A 235 -12.90 6.94 16.86
C GLY A 235 -12.39 8.37 16.69
N SER A 236 -11.11 8.50 16.37
CA SER A 236 -10.53 9.74 15.89
C SER A 236 -11.17 10.17 14.56
N ARG A 237 -11.01 11.44 14.16
CA ARG A 237 -11.53 11.94 12.87
C ARG A 237 -10.98 11.12 11.68
N VAL A 238 -9.71 10.74 11.74
CA VAL A 238 -9.08 9.92 10.69
C VAL A 238 -9.72 8.54 10.63
N ALA A 239 -9.91 7.88 11.77
CA ALA A 239 -10.54 6.57 11.84
C ALA A 239 -11.99 6.62 11.32
N ARG A 240 -12.79 7.60 11.78
CA ARG A 240 -14.16 7.82 11.27
C ARG A 240 -14.19 8.07 9.77
N GLY A 241 -13.33 8.96 9.26
CA GLY A 241 -13.23 9.25 7.84
C GLY A 241 -12.91 8.01 7.01
N SER A 242 -12.01 7.14 7.50
CA SER A 242 -11.66 5.88 6.84
C SER A 242 -12.85 4.92 6.77
N VAL A 243 -13.65 4.80 7.83
CA VAL A 243 -14.85 3.95 7.85
C VAL A 243 -15.90 4.49 6.89
N TYR A 244 -16.20 5.80 6.95
CA TYR A 244 -17.15 6.43 6.02
C TYR A 244 -16.75 6.24 4.55
N TRP A 245 -15.46 6.43 4.23
CA TRP A 245 -14.95 6.22 2.88
C TRP A 245 -15.18 4.78 2.39
N ASN A 246 -14.75 3.78 3.19
CA ASN A 246 -14.91 2.39 2.79
C ASN A 246 -16.39 1.98 2.72
N ALA A 247 -17.23 2.46 3.63
CA ALA A 247 -18.68 2.27 3.58
C ALA A 247 -19.30 2.87 2.32
N ALA A 248 -18.86 4.05 1.90
CA ALA A 248 -19.30 4.69 0.66
C ALA A 248 -18.99 3.84 -0.57
N LEU A 249 -17.76 3.29 -0.63
CA LEU A 249 -17.35 2.39 -1.73
C LEU A 249 -18.18 1.09 -1.75
N VAL A 250 -18.56 0.56 -0.59
CA VAL A 250 -19.47 -0.61 -0.50
C VAL A 250 -20.88 -0.24 -0.98
N ALA A 251 -21.42 0.90 -0.55
CA ALA A 251 -22.73 1.39 -0.99
C ALA A 251 -22.74 1.57 -2.52
N LYS A 252 -21.71 2.19 -3.09
CA LYS A 252 -21.53 2.29 -4.55
C LYS A 252 -21.53 0.91 -5.23
N SER A 253 -20.74 -0.04 -4.72
CA SER A 253 -20.66 -1.39 -5.29
C SER A 253 -21.98 -2.17 -5.23
N ARG A 254 -22.91 -1.72 -4.40
CA ARG A 254 -24.30 -2.24 -4.27
C ARG A 254 -25.33 -1.45 -5.08
N GLY A 255 -24.88 -0.43 -5.85
CA GLY A 255 -25.76 0.43 -6.65
C GLY A 255 -26.53 1.48 -5.84
N ARG A 256 -26.13 1.74 -4.57
CA ARG A 256 -26.80 2.74 -3.71
C ARG A 256 -26.07 4.07 -3.78
N VAL A 257 -26.26 4.78 -4.90
CA VAL A 257 -25.51 6.01 -5.20
C VAL A 257 -25.76 7.10 -4.17
N ASP A 258 -27.01 7.33 -3.75
CA ASP A 258 -27.38 8.37 -2.77
C ASP A 258 -26.75 8.10 -1.40
N GLU A 259 -26.77 6.84 -0.94
CA GLU A 259 -26.09 6.43 0.30
C GLU A 259 -24.59 6.66 0.19
N ALA A 260 -23.98 6.30 -0.94
CA ALA A 260 -22.56 6.51 -1.19
C ALA A 260 -22.17 7.99 -1.18
N LEU A 261 -22.99 8.87 -1.77
CA LEU A 261 -22.79 10.31 -1.75
C LEU A 261 -22.78 10.86 -0.31
N GLY A 262 -23.81 10.56 0.48
CA GLY A 262 -23.88 11.00 1.87
C GLY A 262 -22.73 10.51 2.75
N LEU A 263 -22.28 9.25 2.56
CA LEU A 263 -21.14 8.71 3.27
C LEU A 263 -19.81 9.35 2.83
N THR A 264 -19.65 9.64 1.52
CA THR A 264 -18.46 10.31 1.00
C THR A 264 -18.36 11.75 1.52
N GLU A 265 -19.49 12.46 1.61
CA GLU A 265 -19.54 13.82 2.16
C GLU A 265 -19.12 13.84 3.64
N ARG A 266 -19.59 12.88 4.44
CA ARG A 266 -19.15 12.73 5.84
C ARG A 266 -17.67 12.41 5.93
N ALA A 267 -17.13 11.54 5.05
CA ALA A 267 -15.71 11.24 5.00
C ALA A 267 -14.88 12.50 4.70
N LEU A 268 -15.30 13.32 3.74
CA LEU A 268 -14.67 14.60 3.40
C LEU A 268 -14.65 15.55 4.59
N MET A 269 -15.78 15.71 5.32
CA MET A 269 -15.84 16.55 6.51
C MET A 269 -14.90 16.07 7.63
N MET A 270 -14.78 14.75 7.83
CA MET A 270 -13.87 14.20 8.84
C MET A 270 -12.39 14.41 8.47
N MET A 271 -12.05 14.34 7.20
CA MET A 271 -10.67 14.45 6.73
C MET A 271 -10.23 15.87 6.37
N ALA A 272 -11.14 16.85 6.29
CA ALA A 272 -10.84 18.23 5.92
C ALA A 272 -9.83 18.93 6.86
N GLU A 273 -9.73 18.48 8.11
CA GLU A 273 -8.79 19.03 9.10
C GLU A 273 -7.50 18.21 9.22
N THR A 274 -7.27 17.28 8.30
CA THR A 274 -6.03 16.50 8.25
C THR A 274 -5.14 17.03 7.13
N ASP A 275 -3.84 17.11 7.37
CA ASP A 275 -2.85 17.54 6.36
C ASP A 275 -2.60 16.46 5.27
N ASN A 276 -3.56 15.55 5.04
CA ASN A 276 -3.41 14.45 4.09
C ASN A 276 -3.97 14.80 2.71
N VAL A 277 -3.19 15.58 1.95
CA VAL A 277 -3.53 16.03 0.58
C VAL A 277 -3.96 14.86 -0.31
N ARG A 278 -3.23 13.74 -0.26
CA ARG A 278 -3.52 12.55 -1.09
C ARG A 278 -4.90 11.94 -0.78
N HIS A 279 -5.24 11.74 0.50
CA HIS A 279 -6.53 11.15 0.87
C HIS A 279 -7.69 12.08 0.52
N MET A 280 -7.52 13.39 0.73
CA MET A 280 -8.51 14.38 0.33
C MET A 280 -8.75 14.37 -1.19
N ALA A 281 -7.68 14.30 -1.98
CA ALA A 281 -7.78 14.23 -3.42
C ALA A 281 -8.50 12.97 -3.89
N LEU A 282 -8.18 11.80 -3.31
CA LEU A 282 -8.88 10.55 -3.61
C LEU A 282 -10.37 10.60 -3.28
N LEU A 283 -10.73 11.17 -2.11
CA LEU A 283 -12.14 11.33 -1.71
C LEU A 283 -12.90 12.27 -2.64
N LYS A 284 -12.30 13.40 -3.03
CA LYS A 284 -12.89 14.32 -4.01
C LYS A 284 -13.11 13.62 -5.35
N GLY A 285 -12.14 12.81 -5.80
CA GLY A 285 -12.28 12.00 -7.00
C GLY A 285 -13.41 10.97 -6.93
N VAL A 286 -13.57 10.30 -5.78
CA VAL A 286 -14.71 9.39 -5.55
C VAL A 286 -16.03 10.16 -5.57
N TYR A 287 -16.10 11.33 -4.92
CA TYR A 287 -17.30 12.13 -4.85
C TYR A 287 -17.70 12.66 -6.22
N GLY A 288 -16.76 13.21 -6.99
CA GLY A 288 -17.01 13.67 -8.37
C GLY A 288 -17.56 12.56 -9.26
N ARG A 289 -16.97 11.35 -9.20
CA ARG A 289 -17.48 10.19 -9.96
C ARG A 289 -18.88 9.74 -9.53
N LEU A 290 -19.19 9.80 -8.25
CA LEU A 290 -20.54 9.46 -7.77
C LEU A 290 -21.58 10.46 -8.30
N ILE A 291 -21.24 11.75 -8.37
CA ILE A 291 -22.11 12.78 -8.96
C ILE A 291 -22.38 12.49 -10.45
N LEU A 292 -21.39 12.00 -11.21
CA LEU A 292 -21.60 11.62 -12.61
C LEU A 292 -22.60 10.44 -12.79
N GLU A 293 -22.84 9.67 -11.72
CA GLU A 293 -23.78 8.54 -11.70
C GLU A 293 -25.19 8.92 -11.21
N THR A 294 -25.42 10.19 -10.81
CA THR A 294 -26.76 10.69 -10.44
C THR A 294 -27.62 11.01 -11.65
N ASP A 295 -28.94 11.08 -11.47
CA ASP A 295 -29.88 11.45 -12.52
C ASP A 295 -30.82 12.58 -12.03
N PRO A 296 -30.66 13.83 -12.54
CA PRO A 296 -29.62 14.30 -13.46
C PRO A 296 -28.27 14.51 -12.77
N PRO A 297 -27.13 14.40 -13.50
CA PRO A 297 -25.81 14.66 -12.94
C PRO A 297 -25.52 16.16 -12.81
N ASP A 298 -24.93 16.58 -11.70
CA ASP A 298 -24.38 17.94 -11.53
C ASP A 298 -22.94 17.99 -12.10
N LEU A 299 -22.86 18.23 -13.40
CA LEU A 299 -21.58 18.22 -14.13
C LEU A 299 -20.62 19.34 -13.71
N GLU A 300 -21.11 20.50 -13.27
CA GLU A 300 -20.25 21.60 -12.79
C GLU A 300 -19.60 21.26 -11.45
N ARG A 301 -20.39 20.74 -10.50
CA ARG A 301 -19.87 20.27 -9.21
C ARG A 301 -18.90 19.11 -9.40
N ALA A 302 -19.22 18.15 -10.27
CA ALA A 302 -18.34 17.06 -10.61
C ALA A 302 -17.00 17.56 -11.17
N ARG A 303 -17.02 18.54 -12.11
CA ARG A 303 -15.80 19.17 -12.68
C ARG A 303 -14.93 19.73 -11.57
N THR A 304 -15.47 20.58 -10.72
CA THR A 304 -14.73 21.22 -9.63
C THR A 304 -14.02 20.17 -8.75
N LEU A 305 -14.74 19.14 -8.33
CA LEU A 305 -14.20 18.08 -7.47
C LEU A 305 -13.13 17.24 -8.16
N LEU A 306 -13.31 16.93 -9.45
CA LEU A 306 -12.35 16.13 -10.21
C LEU A 306 -11.08 16.91 -10.53
N ASP A 307 -11.19 18.21 -10.82
CA ASP A 307 -10.04 19.09 -11.03
C ASP A 307 -9.22 19.25 -9.73
N GLU A 308 -9.89 19.47 -8.59
CA GLU A 308 -9.23 19.48 -7.28
C GLU A 308 -8.57 18.15 -6.93
N SER A 309 -9.22 17.03 -7.28
CA SER A 309 -8.64 15.68 -7.13
C SER A 309 -7.37 15.53 -7.97
N GLN A 310 -7.41 15.94 -9.23
CA GLN A 310 -6.27 15.87 -10.14
C GLN A 310 -5.07 16.65 -9.59
N LEU A 311 -5.28 17.90 -9.15
CA LEU A 311 -4.23 18.75 -8.59
C LEU A 311 -3.58 18.09 -7.36
N GLY A 312 -4.37 17.59 -6.42
CA GLY A 312 -3.82 16.94 -5.23
C GLY A 312 -3.12 15.60 -5.53
N LEU A 313 -3.58 14.86 -6.55
CA LEU A 313 -2.92 13.62 -6.96
C LEU A 313 -1.67 13.86 -7.81
N LEU A 314 -1.55 14.96 -8.51
CA LEU A 314 -0.29 15.37 -9.15
C LEU A 314 0.79 15.68 -8.11
N GLU A 315 0.39 16.25 -6.96
CA GLU A 315 1.31 16.57 -5.86
C GLU A 315 1.73 15.35 -5.04
N ALA A 316 0.76 14.50 -4.63
CA ALA A 316 0.98 13.47 -3.63
C ALA A 316 0.52 12.06 -4.03
N GLY A 317 -0.01 11.87 -5.23
CA GLY A 317 -0.56 10.59 -5.70
C GLY A 317 0.46 9.70 -6.40
N THR A 318 0.15 8.40 -6.42
CA THR A 318 0.86 7.42 -7.26
C THR A 318 0.44 7.54 -8.73
N ALA A 319 1.25 7.00 -9.65
CA ALA A 319 0.91 6.97 -11.07
C ALA A 319 -0.47 6.30 -11.35
N THR A 320 -0.81 5.26 -10.60
CA THR A 320 -2.12 4.59 -10.70
C THR A 320 -3.25 5.51 -10.26
N GLU A 321 -3.08 6.26 -9.18
CA GLU A 321 -4.10 7.20 -8.67
C GLU A 321 -4.29 8.40 -9.59
N GLN A 322 -3.19 8.91 -10.17
CA GLN A 322 -3.24 9.93 -11.22
C GLN A 322 -4.00 9.42 -12.45
N ALA A 323 -3.77 8.15 -12.84
CA ALA A 323 -4.52 7.53 -13.94
C ALA A 323 -6.02 7.40 -13.62
N TRP A 324 -6.42 7.12 -12.37
CA TRP A 324 -7.83 7.12 -11.97
C TRP A 324 -8.46 8.50 -12.09
N SER A 325 -7.73 9.55 -11.72
CA SER A 325 -8.20 10.94 -11.90
C SER A 325 -8.40 11.28 -13.37
N GLU A 326 -7.42 10.97 -14.22
CA GLU A 326 -7.51 11.14 -15.68
C GLU A 326 -8.70 10.37 -16.26
N THR A 327 -8.92 9.12 -15.84
CA THR A 327 -10.07 8.30 -16.26
C THR A 327 -11.40 8.93 -15.86
N SER A 328 -11.46 9.56 -14.68
CA SER A 328 -12.67 10.22 -14.19
C SER A 328 -12.98 11.51 -14.97
N LEU A 329 -11.94 12.27 -15.33
CA LEU A 329 -12.07 13.45 -16.18
C LEU A 329 -12.49 13.06 -17.62
N ALA A 330 -11.94 11.96 -18.17
CA ALA A 330 -12.40 11.43 -19.44
C ALA A 330 -13.90 11.11 -19.44
N GLN A 331 -14.38 10.47 -18.36
CA GLN A 331 -15.81 10.16 -18.21
C GLN A 331 -16.69 11.42 -18.15
N LEU A 332 -16.25 12.44 -17.41
CA LEU A 332 -16.93 13.74 -17.36
C LEU A 332 -16.99 14.42 -18.73
N ASP A 333 -15.85 14.44 -19.47
CA ASP A 333 -15.80 15.10 -20.77
C ASP A 333 -16.65 14.39 -21.84
N ILE A 334 -16.79 13.05 -21.76
CA ILE A 334 -17.75 12.30 -22.56
C ILE A 334 -19.19 12.79 -22.28
N GLN A 335 -19.57 12.94 -21.00
CA GLN A 335 -20.92 13.42 -20.65
C GLN A 335 -21.17 14.88 -21.09
N LEU A 336 -20.11 15.68 -21.19
CA LEU A 336 -20.15 17.05 -21.71
C LEU A 336 -20.08 17.13 -23.26
N GLY A 337 -19.92 16.00 -23.94
CA GLY A 337 -19.73 15.95 -25.39
C GLY A 337 -18.38 16.48 -25.89
N ARG A 338 -17.37 16.55 -24.99
CA ARG A 338 -16.01 17.01 -25.28
C ARG A 338 -15.11 15.82 -25.62
N PHE A 339 -15.31 15.22 -26.79
CA PHE A 339 -14.70 13.93 -27.12
C PHE A 339 -13.18 14.01 -27.31
N ASP A 340 -12.64 15.12 -27.83
CA ASP A 340 -11.19 15.30 -28.01
C ASP A 340 -10.47 15.38 -26.65
N GLU A 341 -11.02 16.14 -25.70
CA GLU A 341 -10.51 16.24 -24.34
C GLU A 341 -10.61 14.89 -23.60
N ALA A 342 -11.72 14.19 -23.76
CA ALA A 342 -11.91 12.87 -23.21
C ALA A 342 -10.86 11.87 -23.73
N ALA A 343 -10.60 11.86 -25.03
CA ALA A 343 -9.55 11.03 -25.62
C ALA A 343 -8.16 11.40 -25.10
N ALA A 344 -7.88 12.69 -24.92
CA ALA A 344 -6.62 13.16 -24.35
C ALA A 344 -6.44 12.69 -22.90
N HIS A 345 -7.48 12.80 -22.06
CA HIS A 345 -7.47 12.28 -20.67
C HIS A 345 -7.27 10.76 -20.65
N ALA A 346 -8.01 10.01 -21.46
CA ALA A 346 -7.87 8.55 -21.53
C ALA A 346 -6.45 8.12 -21.95
N ASN A 347 -5.84 8.81 -22.91
CA ASN A 347 -4.46 8.54 -23.34
C ASN A 347 -3.43 8.88 -22.25
N ARG A 348 -3.61 9.96 -21.48
CA ARG A 348 -2.76 10.25 -20.32
C ARG A 348 -2.86 9.16 -19.26
N ALA A 349 -4.08 8.69 -18.96
CA ALA A 349 -4.28 7.57 -18.05
C ALA A 349 -3.52 6.31 -18.50
N LEU A 350 -3.60 5.97 -19.79
CA LEU A 350 -2.88 4.84 -20.36
C LEU A 350 -1.36 5.01 -20.30
N GLY A 351 -0.85 6.21 -20.50
CA GLY A 351 0.57 6.53 -20.36
C GLY A 351 1.08 6.33 -18.94
N LEU A 352 0.29 6.69 -17.93
CA LEU A 352 0.62 6.51 -16.51
C LEU A 352 0.61 5.04 -16.07
N LEU A 353 -0.30 4.22 -16.62
CA LEU A 353 -0.47 2.81 -16.26
C LEU A 353 0.54 1.87 -16.90
N ARG A 354 1.34 2.38 -17.85
CA ARG A 354 2.30 1.59 -18.63
C ARG A 354 1.67 0.42 -19.40
N ALA A 355 2.50 -0.44 -20.03
CA ALA A 355 2.03 -1.50 -20.92
C ALA A 355 1.51 -2.78 -20.21
N GLU A 356 1.41 -2.80 -18.88
CA GLU A 356 0.93 -3.99 -18.18
C GLU A 356 -0.59 -4.18 -18.35
N PRO A 357 -1.06 -5.41 -18.59
CA PRO A 357 -2.48 -5.69 -18.68
C PRO A 357 -3.13 -5.56 -17.29
N ARG A 358 -3.85 -4.45 -17.08
CA ARG A 358 -4.58 -4.16 -15.84
C ARG A 358 -6.02 -3.77 -16.16
N PHE A 359 -6.94 -4.01 -15.25
CA PHE A 359 -8.34 -3.59 -15.39
C PHE A 359 -8.48 -2.07 -15.54
N ASP A 360 -7.64 -1.29 -14.87
CA ASP A 360 -7.66 0.18 -14.99
C ASP A 360 -7.29 0.65 -16.40
N ALA A 361 -6.30 -0.01 -17.04
CA ALA A 361 -5.97 0.28 -18.43
C ALA A 361 -7.08 -0.14 -19.39
N ALA A 362 -7.79 -1.24 -19.10
CA ALA A 362 -8.95 -1.65 -19.88
C ALA A 362 -10.09 -0.62 -19.77
N LYS A 363 -10.39 -0.12 -18.56
CA LYS A 363 -11.38 0.95 -18.33
C LYS A 363 -11.03 2.23 -19.09
N ALA A 364 -9.78 2.68 -19.00
CA ALA A 364 -9.32 3.87 -19.74
C ALA A 364 -9.47 3.67 -21.25
N ARG A 365 -9.19 2.47 -21.80
CA ARG A 365 -9.40 2.16 -23.21
C ARG A 365 -10.87 2.12 -23.61
N VAL A 366 -11.79 1.67 -22.75
CA VAL A 366 -13.24 1.74 -23.01
C VAL A 366 -13.65 3.20 -23.23
N LEU A 367 -13.22 4.12 -22.37
CA LEU A 367 -13.51 5.56 -22.53
C LEU A 367 -12.85 6.15 -23.77
N LEU A 368 -11.62 5.73 -24.10
CA LEU A 368 -10.97 6.15 -25.35
C LEU A 368 -11.77 5.69 -26.57
N ALA A 369 -12.22 4.43 -26.59
CA ALA A 369 -13.06 3.92 -27.68
C ALA A 369 -14.37 4.69 -27.82
N GLU A 370 -15.01 5.03 -26.70
CA GLU A 370 -16.21 5.85 -26.67
C GLU A 370 -15.97 7.25 -27.21
N ALA A 371 -14.91 7.90 -26.75
CA ALA A 371 -14.53 9.24 -27.19
C ALA A 371 -14.19 9.28 -28.70
N GLN A 372 -13.46 8.29 -29.21
CA GLN A 372 -13.13 8.16 -30.63
C GLN A 372 -14.39 7.98 -31.48
N PHE A 373 -15.27 7.03 -31.10
CA PHE A 373 -16.46 6.72 -31.87
C PHE A 373 -17.42 7.89 -31.97
N PHE A 374 -17.74 8.53 -30.86
CA PHE A 374 -18.68 9.65 -30.83
C PHE A 374 -18.02 10.98 -31.23
N GLY A 375 -16.68 11.08 -31.20
CA GLY A 375 -15.90 12.19 -31.75
C GLY A 375 -15.77 12.17 -33.27
N GLY A 376 -16.29 11.12 -33.94
CA GLY A 376 -16.35 11.04 -35.40
C GLY A 376 -15.38 10.02 -36.03
N ASP A 377 -14.44 9.46 -35.28
CA ASP A 377 -13.54 8.39 -35.72
C ASP A 377 -14.08 7.01 -35.28
N GLN A 378 -15.15 6.57 -35.94
CA GLN A 378 -15.84 5.33 -35.60
C GLN A 378 -14.95 4.09 -35.78
N ASP A 379 -14.11 4.07 -36.81
CA ASP A 379 -13.23 2.93 -37.12
C ASP A 379 -12.18 2.74 -36.00
N SER A 380 -11.54 3.84 -35.56
CA SER A 380 -10.63 3.77 -34.41
C SER A 380 -11.34 3.38 -33.12
N GLY A 381 -12.55 3.89 -32.87
CA GLY A 381 -13.35 3.50 -31.71
C GLY A 381 -13.65 2.02 -31.67
N VAL A 382 -14.10 1.43 -32.77
CA VAL A 382 -14.34 -0.02 -32.92
C VAL A 382 -13.05 -0.81 -32.73
N ALA A 383 -11.96 -0.41 -33.38
CA ALA A 383 -10.66 -1.09 -33.25
C ALA A 383 -10.11 -1.06 -31.81
N THR A 384 -10.28 0.06 -31.13
CA THR A 384 -9.88 0.22 -29.72
C THR A 384 -10.71 -0.68 -28.81
N LEU A 385 -12.03 -0.80 -29.03
CA LEU A 385 -12.89 -1.65 -28.22
C LEU A 385 -12.57 -3.15 -28.41
N HIS A 386 -12.28 -3.58 -29.62
CA HIS A 386 -11.74 -4.93 -29.86
C HIS A 386 -10.38 -5.17 -29.18
N ALA A 387 -9.54 -4.15 -29.07
CA ALA A 387 -8.29 -4.26 -28.29
C ALA A 387 -8.55 -4.46 -26.79
N VAL A 388 -9.59 -3.83 -26.24
CA VAL A 388 -10.05 -4.07 -24.86
C VAL A 388 -10.47 -5.54 -24.68
N GLU A 389 -11.25 -6.10 -25.58
CA GLU A 389 -11.70 -7.48 -25.51
C GLU A 389 -10.52 -8.47 -25.48
N ARG A 390 -9.53 -8.25 -26.37
CA ARG A 390 -8.30 -9.06 -26.39
C ARG A 390 -7.52 -8.95 -25.06
N GLN A 391 -7.41 -7.75 -24.52
CA GLN A 391 -6.75 -7.52 -23.23
C GLN A 391 -7.48 -8.23 -22.09
N LEU A 392 -8.80 -8.11 -22.01
CA LEU A 392 -9.61 -8.76 -20.99
C LEU A 392 -9.52 -10.29 -21.05
N GLY A 393 -9.34 -10.84 -22.25
CA GLY A 393 -9.12 -12.28 -22.44
C GLY A 393 -7.81 -12.79 -21.83
N GLN A 394 -6.86 -11.91 -21.51
CA GLN A 394 -5.59 -12.25 -20.88
C GLN A 394 -5.61 -12.04 -19.34
N LEU A 395 -6.64 -11.39 -18.82
CA LEU A 395 -6.80 -11.13 -17.40
C LEU A 395 -7.58 -12.23 -16.69
N ALA A 396 -7.34 -12.38 -15.39
CA ALA A 396 -8.06 -13.34 -14.57
C ALA A 396 -9.56 -13.03 -14.55
N ALA A 397 -10.40 -14.08 -14.68
CA ALA A 397 -11.83 -13.96 -14.53
C ALA A 397 -12.19 -13.66 -13.08
N ASN A 398 -12.75 -12.48 -12.83
CA ASN A 398 -13.20 -12.03 -11.53
C ASN A 398 -14.25 -10.92 -11.68
N ARG A 399 -14.71 -10.33 -10.56
CA ARG A 399 -15.69 -9.24 -10.56
C ARG A 399 -15.19 -8.01 -11.34
N GLY A 400 -13.89 -7.67 -11.27
CA GLY A 400 -13.32 -6.56 -12.03
C GLY A 400 -13.40 -6.78 -13.53
N ALA A 401 -13.11 -8.01 -14.00
CA ALA A 401 -13.29 -8.40 -15.39
C ALA A 401 -14.75 -8.29 -15.82
N ALA A 402 -15.68 -8.80 -15.00
CA ALA A 402 -17.11 -8.76 -15.28
C ALA A 402 -17.62 -7.31 -15.45
N GLU A 403 -17.17 -6.39 -14.60
CA GLU A 403 -17.54 -4.98 -14.68
C GLU A 403 -17.07 -4.32 -16.00
N VAL A 404 -15.83 -4.57 -16.41
CA VAL A 404 -15.31 -4.02 -17.67
C VAL A 404 -15.98 -4.70 -18.88
N TRP A 405 -16.21 -6.00 -18.85
CA TRP A 405 -16.98 -6.69 -19.90
C TRP A 405 -18.41 -6.15 -20.06
N ARG A 406 -19.07 -5.80 -18.94
CA ARG A 406 -20.38 -5.14 -18.97
C ARG A 406 -20.29 -3.79 -19.68
N GLN A 407 -19.28 -2.96 -19.33
CA GLN A 407 -19.07 -1.66 -19.98
C GLN A 407 -18.79 -1.80 -21.47
N VAL A 408 -18.01 -2.82 -21.88
CA VAL A 408 -17.79 -3.15 -23.29
C VAL A 408 -19.11 -3.48 -23.97
N GLY A 409 -19.98 -4.29 -23.32
CA GLY A 409 -21.31 -4.62 -23.84
C GLY A 409 -22.20 -3.39 -23.99
N ASP A 410 -22.24 -2.52 -22.98
CA ASP A 410 -23.00 -1.27 -23.01
C ASP A 410 -22.53 -0.38 -24.19
N LEU A 411 -21.22 -0.33 -24.43
CA LEU A 411 -20.67 0.48 -25.51
C LEU A 411 -20.94 -0.12 -26.88
N TRP A 412 -20.84 -1.44 -27.07
CA TRP A 412 -21.26 -2.12 -28.30
C TRP A 412 -22.73 -1.87 -28.62
N GLN A 413 -23.61 -1.91 -27.60
CA GLN A 413 -25.02 -1.57 -27.74
C GLN A 413 -25.19 -0.14 -28.32
N ARG A 414 -24.46 0.83 -27.74
CA ARG A 414 -24.49 2.23 -28.19
C ARG A 414 -23.86 2.44 -29.57
N PHE A 415 -22.93 1.58 -29.98
CA PHE A 415 -22.38 1.53 -31.34
C PHE A 415 -23.31 0.88 -32.36
N GLY A 416 -24.49 0.39 -31.92
CA GLY A 416 -25.44 -0.28 -32.78
C GLY A 416 -25.04 -1.69 -33.17
N ARG A 417 -24.23 -2.38 -32.36
CA ARG A 417 -23.72 -3.72 -32.57
C ARG A 417 -24.22 -4.70 -31.48
N PRO A 418 -25.49 -5.15 -31.58
CA PRO A 418 -26.13 -5.93 -30.53
C PRO A 418 -25.55 -7.35 -30.35
N ASP A 419 -25.01 -7.98 -31.40
CA ASP A 419 -24.43 -9.31 -31.31
C ASP A 419 -23.12 -9.31 -30.53
N GLU A 420 -22.26 -8.31 -30.78
CA GLU A 420 -21.03 -8.06 -30.02
C GLU A 420 -21.36 -7.70 -28.57
N ALA A 421 -22.39 -6.90 -28.33
CA ALA A 421 -22.86 -6.55 -26.99
C ALA A 421 -23.28 -7.80 -26.19
N MET A 422 -24.08 -8.69 -26.81
CA MET A 422 -24.51 -9.95 -26.20
C MET A 422 -23.31 -10.84 -25.84
N SER A 423 -22.33 -10.95 -26.74
CA SER A 423 -21.10 -11.70 -26.47
C SER A 423 -20.34 -11.15 -25.27
N ALA A 424 -20.20 -9.81 -25.17
CA ALA A 424 -19.54 -9.16 -24.05
C ALA A 424 -20.29 -9.38 -22.72
N TYR A 425 -21.62 -9.30 -22.70
CA TYR A 425 -22.42 -9.59 -21.50
C TYR A 425 -22.31 -11.04 -21.05
N GLN A 426 -22.27 -12.00 -21.98
CA GLN A 426 -22.02 -13.41 -21.65
C GLN A 426 -20.65 -13.62 -21.02
N ARG A 427 -19.62 -12.93 -21.51
CA ARG A 427 -18.29 -12.94 -20.92
C ARG A 427 -18.27 -12.30 -19.52
N ALA A 428 -19.03 -11.22 -19.30
CA ALA A 428 -19.20 -10.63 -17.98
C ALA A 428 -19.79 -11.65 -16.99
N LEU A 429 -20.86 -12.36 -17.36
CA LEU A 429 -21.46 -13.40 -16.53
C LEU A 429 -20.50 -14.57 -16.26
N THR A 430 -19.78 -15.01 -17.28
CA THR A 430 -18.79 -16.08 -17.16
C THR A 430 -17.65 -15.70 -16.20
N SER A 431 -17.24 -14.42 -16.20
CA SER A 431 -16.18 -13.92 -15.31
C SER A 431 -16.52 -14.00 -13.82
N VAL A 432 -17.81 -14.10 -13.47
CA VAL A 432 -18.30 -14.31 -12.08
C VAL A 432 -18.84 -15.73 -11.86
N GLY A 433 -18.51 -16.69 -12.74
CA GLY A 433 -18.87 -18.10 -12.60
C GLY A 433 -20.28 -18.47 -13.08
N LEU A 434 -21.03 -17.52 -13.64
CA LEU A 434 -22.35 -17.78 -14.22
C LEU A 434 -22.20 -18.17 -15.68
N ARG A 435 -22.58 -19.41 -16.03
CA ARG A 435 -22.57 -19.90 -17.41
C ARG A 435 -23.99 -20.02 -17.92
N ALA A 436 -24.19 -19.63 -19.17
CA ALA A 436 -25.43 -19.95 -19.85
C ALA A 436 -25.60 -21.50 -19.95
N LEU A 437 -26.79 -21.99 -19.69
CA LEU A 437 -27.10 -23.39 -19.98
C LEU A 437 -27.01 -23.58 -21.50
N PRO A 438 -26.41 -24.70 -21.99
CA PRO A 438 -26.37 -24.98 -23.42
C PRO A 438 -27.80 -25.02 -23.95
N SER A 439 -28.03 -24.36 -25.07
CA SER A 439 -29.32 -24.39 -25.72
C SER A 439 -29.64 -25.82 -26.15
N ALA A 440 -30.93 -26.18 -26.23
CA ALA A 440 -31.33 -27.52 -26.69
C ALA A 440 -30.75 -27.88 -28.07
N ALA A 441 -30.45 -26.90 -28.91
CA ALA A 441 -29.80 -27.07 -30.22
C ALA A 441 -28.31 -27.46 -30.11
N GLU A 442 -27.55 -26.86 -29.16
CA GLU A 442 -26.14 -27.18 -28.93
C GLU A 442 -26.00 -28.55 -28.22
N ALA A 443 -26.93 -28.91 -27.36
CA ALA A 443 -26.97 -30.22 -26.69
C ALA A 443 -27.24 -31.37 -27.69
N SER A 444 -27.89 -31.09 -28.83
CA SER A 444 -28.16 -32.06 -29.89
C SER A 444 -26.93 -32.26 -30.78
N SER A 445 -26.17 -31.23 -31.10
CA SER A 445 -24.99 -31.34 -31.96
C SER A 445 -23.80 -32.03 -31.28
N SER A 446 -23.62 -31.85 -29.97
CA SER A 446 -22.58 -32.54 -29.20
C SER A 446 -22.83 -34.04 -29.02
N ARG A 447 -24.07 -34.51 -29.17
CA ARG A 447 -24.39 -35.94 -29.17
C ARG A 447 -24.17 -36.65 -30.53
N GLN A 448 -24.12 -35.89 -31.64
CA GLN A 448 -23.83 -36.41 -32.96
C GLN A 448 -22.35 -36.57 -33.29
N VAL A 449 -21.46 -35.93 -32.54
CA VAL A 449 -19.98 -36.01 -32.72
C VAL A 449 -19.38 -37.14 -31.87
N SER A 450 -20.17 -37.81 -31.01
CA SER A 450 -19.70 -38.90 -30.12
C SER A 450 -20.27 -40.28 -30.55
N GLN A 451 -20.80 -40.42 -31.77
CA GLN A 451 -21.09 -41.66 -32.45
C GLN A 451 -20.24 -41.80 -33.73
#